data_9137b7004e733da18fd4be3c78059a16
#
_entry.id   9137b7004e733da18fd4be3c78059a16
#
_cell.length_a   1.000
_cell.length_b   1.000
_cell.length_c   1.000
_cell.angle_alpha   90.00
_cell.angle_beta   90.00
_cell.angle_gamma   90.00
#
_symmetry.space_group_name_H-M   'P 1'
#
loop_
_entity.id
_entity.type
_entity.pdbx_description
1 polymer ?
#
loop_
_entity_poly.entity_id
_entity_poly.type
_entity_poly.pdbx_seq_one_letter_code
_entity_poly.pdbx_strand_id
1 'polypeptide(L)'
;ITNFEVFNKPVPVGSEVNGRILLDKSITETTDIDLRFRDRVITFEFAALHYVAPEKNRYAYIMEGLDTGWQEVQGRRFVSYMNLDPGRYVFRVKASNNDGVWNEEGTAVHLRVIPPFYMIRWIQALAVLLAGLAIYGAVRKRIRNIHRRTIELEEKVQERTAELKKAEGEAREANRAKSEFL
;
A
#
# COMPACT_ATOMS: atom_id res chain seq x y z
N ILE A 1 19.39 -25.45 -3.29
CA ILE A 1 19.46 -24.03 -3.62
C ILE A 1 20.83 -23.53 -3.20
N THR A 2 21.54 -22.80 -4.07
CA THR A 2 22.94 -22.40 -3.84
C THR A 2 23.10 -20.92 -3.54
N ASN A 3 22.20 -20.07 -4.07
CA ASN A 3 22.24 -18.63 -3.84
C ASN A 3 20.82 -18.05 -3.82
N PHE A 4 20.68 -16.93 -3.12
CA PHE A 4 19.47 -16.13 -3.08
C PHE A 4 19.81 -14.66 -3.30
N GLU A 5 19.09 -14.00 -4.19
CA GLU A 5 19.34 -12.61 -4.54
C GLU A 5 18.06 -11.77 -4.39
N VAL A 6 18.26 -10.53 -4.02
CA VAL A 6 17.23 -9.49 -4.04
C VAL A 6 17.70 -8.33 -4.90
N PHE A 7 16.92 -7.96 -5.93
CA PHE A 7 17.29 -6.98 -6.95
C PHE A 7 18.60 -7.32 -7.66
N ASN A 8 18.80 -8.60 -8.02
CA ASN A 8 20.02 -9.12 -8.68
C ASN A 8 21.30 -8.88 -7.84
N LYS A 9 21.17 -8.76 -6.53
CA LYS A 9 22.28 -8.68 -5.60
C LYS A 9 22.22 -9.87 -4.65
N PRO A 10 23.32 -10.65 -4.56
CA PRO A 10 23.40 -11.74 -3.58
C PRO A 10 23.13 -11.23 -2.17
N VAL A 11 22.42 -12.04 -1.39
CA VAL A 11 22.13 -11.78 0.02
C VAL A 11 23.06 -12.64 0.88
N PRO A 12 24.20 -12.10 1.37
CA PRO A 12 25.07 -12.82 2.28
C PRO A 12 24.40 -13.07 3.63
N VAL A 13 24.82 -14.14 4.30
CA VAL A 13 24.37 -14.46 5.66
C VAL A 13 24.67 -13.30 6.61
N GLY A 14 23.69 -12.91 7.42
CA GLY A 14 23.81 -11.80 8.38
C GLY A 14 23.85 -10.41 7.76
N SER A 15 23.71 -10.28 6.44
CA SER A 15 23.69 -8.97 5.78
C SER A 15 22.33 -8.29 5.89
N GLU A 16 22.37 -6.97 6.03
CA GLU A 16 21.14 -6.16 6.04
C GLU A 16 20.66 -5.84 4.63
N VAL A 17 19.43 -6.20 4.33
CA VAL A 17 18.72 -5.82 3.12
C VAL A 17 17.49 -5.01 3.52
N ASN A 18 17.39 -3.78 3.06
CA ASN A 18 16.28 -2.88 3.40
C ASN A 18 16.04 -2.72 4.93
N GLY A 19 17.13 -2.65 5.72
CA GLY A 19 17.12 -2.46 7.17
C GLY A 19 16.69 -3.70 7.97
N ARG A 20 17.01 -4.90 7.47
CA ARG A 20 16.79 -6.19 8.16
C ARG A 20 17.69 -7.28 7.63
N ILE A 21 17.96 -8.26 8.45
CA ILE A 21 18.62 -9.49 8.06
C ILE A 21 17.57 -10.40 7.41
N LEU A 22 17.83 -10.83 6.16
CA LEU A 22 16.98 -11.75 5.41
C LEU A 22 17.37 -13.21 5.62
N LEU A 23 18.68 -13.47 5.75
CA LEU A 23 19.23 -14.79 5.94
C LEU A 23 20.06 -14.83 7.22
N ASP A 24 19.60 -15.55 8.22
CA ASP A 24 20.36 -15.82 9.44
C ASP A 24 21.37 -16.98 9.25
N LYS A 25 21.08 -17.84 8.28
CA LYS A 25 21.89 -19.00 7.89
C LYS A 25 22.09 -19.02 6.38
N SER A 26 22.97 -19.92 5.91
CA SER A 26 23.09 -20.16 4.47
C SER A 26 21.73 -20.49 3.85
N ILE A 27 21.49 -20.05 2.63
CA ILE A 27 20.26 -20.39 1.88
C ILE A 27 20.06 -21.90 1.76
N THR A 28 21.13 -22.67 1.78
CA THR A 28 21.11 -24.14 1.76
C THR A 28 20.48 -24.76 3.02
N GLU A 29 20.48 -24.03 4.13
CA GLU A 29 19.94 -24.44 5.44
C GLU A 29 18.69 -23.66 5.85
N THR A 30 18.35 -22.63 5.06
CA THR A 30 17.21 -21.76 5.33
C THR A 30 15.94 -22.39 4.77
N THR A 31 14.95 -22.56 5.62
CA THR A 31 13.62 -23.10 5.26
C THR A 31 12.58 -22.00 5.06
N ASP A 32 12.75 -20.84 5.71
CA ASP A 32 11.77 -19.77 5.73
C ASP A 32 12.40 -18.41 5.47
N ILE A 33 11.83 -17.65 4.57
CA ILE A 33 12.28 -16.28 4.24
C ILE A 33 11.08 -15.33 4.30
N ASP A 34 11.20 -14.30 5.16
CA ASP A 34 10.23 -13.24 5.24
C ASP A 34 10.61 -12.10 4.29
N LEU A 35 9.80 -11.86 3.27
CA LEU A 35 9.94 -10.79 2.31
C LEU A 35 8.99 -9.64 2.64
N ARG A 36 9.38 -8.41 2.32
CA ARG A 36 8.48 -7.26 2.33
C ARG A 36 7.98 -6.98 0.91
N PHE A 37 6.85 -6.36 0.80
CA PHE A 37 6.31 -5.92 -0.50
C PHE A 37 7.28 -5.05 -1.32
N ARG A 38 8.30 -4.47 -0.69
CA ARG A 38 9.36 -3.71 -1.37
C ARG A 38 10.42 -4.60 -2.04
N ASP A 39 10.55 -5.85 -1.64
CA ASP A 39 11.53 -6.79 -2.19
C ASP A 39 10.97 -7.41 -3.48
N ARG A 40 10.82 -6.57 -4.51
CA ARG A 40 10.03 -6.86 -5.71
C ARG A 40 10.66 -7.86 -6.67
N VAL A 41 11.95 -8.06 -6.60
CA VAL A 41 12.69 -8.97 -7.48
C VAL A 41 13.50 -9.90 -6.61
N ILE A 42 13.21 -11.18 -6.68
CA ILE A 42 13.94 -12.24 -6.00
C ILE A 42 14.42 -13.24 -7.01
N THR A 43 15.62 -13.75 -6.82
CA THR A 43 16.22 -14.77 -7.68
C THR A 43 16.75 -15.91 -6.83
N PHE A 44 16.40 -17.12 -7.22
CA PHE A 44 16.95 -18.34 -6.67
C PHE A 44 17.92 -18.93 -7.66
N GLU A 45 19.15 -19.26 -7.21
CA GLU A 45 20.08 -20.08 -7.94
C GLU A 45 20.12 -21.49 -7.33
N PHE A 46 20.25 -22.47 -8.18
CA PHE A 46 20.27 -23.87 -7.77
C PHE A 46 21.25 -24.67 -8.61
N ALA A 47 21.84 -25.68 -8.00
CA ALA A 47 22.74 -26.60 -8.68
C ALA A 47 22.51 -28.03 -8.20
N ALA A 48 22.59 -28.99 -9.11
CA ALA A 48 22.67 -30.40 -8.79
C ALA A 48 24.14 -30.76 -8.49
N LEU A 49 24.36 -31.51 -7.42
CA LEU A 49 25.69 -31.99 -7.02
C LEU A 49 26.11 -33.26 -7.81
N HIS A 50 25.83 -33.26 -9.12
CA HIS A 50 26.21 -34.33 -10.03
C HIS A 50 27.22 -33.81 -11.03
N TYR A 51 28.46 -34.24 -10.89
CA TYR A 51 29.62 -33.67 -11.59
C TYR A 51 30.07 -34.42 -12.84
N VAL A 52 29.48 -35.60 -13.16
CA VAL A 52 29.90 -36.44 -14.28
C VAL A 52 29.61 -35.78 -15.63
N ALA A 53 28.43 -35.15 -15.78
CA ALA A 53 28.05 -34.41 -16.99
C ALA A 53 27.09 -33.30 -16.59
N PRO A 54 27.60 -32.22 -15.96
CA PRO A 54 26.75 -31.18 -15.33
C PRO A 54 25.92 -30.40 -16.36
N GLU A 55 26.32 -30.36 -17.62
CA GLU A 55 25.60 -29.75 -18.75
C GLU A 55 24.31 -30.55 -19.13
N LYS A 56 24.24 -31.84 -18.78
CA LYS A 56 23.11 -32.72 -19.04
C LYS A 56 22.09 -32.76 -17.89
N ASN A 57 22.42 -32.15 -16.74
CA ASN A 57 21.51 -32.07 -15.62
C ASN A 57 20.27 -31.24 -16.01
N ARG A 58 19.12 -31.74 -15.68
CA ARG A 58 17.83 -31.04 -15.85
C ARG A 58 17.32 -30.59 -14.50
N TYR A 59 16.59 -29.51 -14.53
CA TYR A 59 15.99 -28.92 -13.34
C TYR A 59 14.50 -28.74 -13.56
N ALA A 60 13.72 -28.90 -12.51
CA ALA A 60 12.33 -28.52 -12.50
C ALA A 60 12.05 -27.71 -11.22
N TYR A 61 11.36 -26.61 -11.36
CA TYR A 61 10.99 -25.77 -10.24
C TYR A 61 9.52 -25.40 -10.29
N ILE A 62 8.98 -25.00 -9.15
CA ILE A 62 7.62 -24.49 -8.98
C ILE A 62 7.60 -23.51 -7.82
N MET A 63 6.85 -22.42 -7.98
CA MET A 63 6.44 -21.55 -6.88
C MET A 63 4.99 -21.88 -6.55
N GLU A 64 4.78 -22.74 -5.55
CA GLU A 64 3.43 -23.07 -5.08
C GLU A 64 2.76 -21.78 -4.56
N GLY A 65 1.50 -21.58 -4.95
CA GLY A 65 0.74 -20.35 -4.71
C GLY A 65 0.82 -19.33 -5.83
N LEU A 66 1.69 -19.53 -6.85
CA LEU A 66 1.82 -18.69 -8.03
C LEU A 66 1.75 -19.49 -9.33
N ASP A 67 2.62 -20.50 -9.46
CA ASP A 67 2.73 -21.32 -10.67
C ASP A 67 1.64 -22.38 -10.71
N THR A 68 1.15 -22.69 -11.89
CA THR A 68 0.13 -23.72 -12.12
C THR A 68 0.71 -25.15 -12.19
N GLY A 69 2.03 -25.29 -12.33
CA GLY A 69 2.71 -26.58 -12.44
C GLY A 69 4.22 -26.45 -12.52
N TRP A 70 4.90 -27.59 -12.49
CA TRP A 70 6.35 -27.68 -12.59
C TRP A 70 6.85 -27.12 -13.91
N GLN A 71 7.90 -26.30 -13.83
CA GLN A 71 8.59 -25.72 -14.98
C GLN A 71 9.95 -26.42 -15.17
N GLU A 72 10.08 -27.18 -16.24
CA GLU A 72 11.34 -27.83 -16.56
C GLU A 72 12.26 -26.88 -17.32
N VAL A 73 13.53 -26.85 -16.91
CA VAL A 73 14.57 -26.06 -17.56
C VAL A 73 15.85 -26.88 -17.74
N GLN A 74 16.51 -26.64 -18.86
CA GLN A 74 17.80 -27.23 -19.16
C GLN A 74 18.84 -26.13 -19.31
N GLY A 75 20.02 -26.31 -18.70
CA GLY A 75 21.13 -25.36 -18.79
C GLY A 75 20.97 -24.08 -17.94
N ARG A 76 19.73 -23.67 -17.59
CA ARG A 76 19.49 -22.54 -16.71
C ARG A 76 19.50 -23.01 -15.26
N ARG A 77 20.27 -22.33 -14.41
CA ARG A 77 20.42 -22.66 -12.98
C ARG A 77 19.89 -21.60 -12.05
N PHE A 78 19.05 -20.70 -12.57
CA PHE A 78 18.40 -19.66 -11.77
C PHE A 78 16.98 -19.38 -12.27
N VAL A 79 16.16 -18.85 -11.39
CA VAL A 79 14.83 -18.32 -11.71
C VAL A 79 14.59 -17.04 -10.93
N SER A 80 13.97 -16.08 -11.58
CA SER A 80 13.61 -14.79 -10.95
C SER A 80 12.12 -14.64 -10.94
N TYR A 81 11.59 -14.22 -9.79
CA TYR A 81 10.20 -13.84 -9.61
C TYR A 81 10.10 -12.36 -9.33
N MET A 82 9.10 -11.73 -9.93
CA MET A 82 8.91 -10.28 -9.81
C MET A 82 7.53 -9.96 -9.24
N ASN A 83 7.47 -8.96 -8.37
CA ASN A 83 6.23 -8.40 -7.85
C ASN A 83 5.29 -9.45 -7.23
N LEU A 84 5.80 -10.30 -6.35
CA LEU A 84 4.96 -11.22 -5.60
C LEU A 84 3.96 -10.46 -4.74
N ASP A 85 2.70 -10.84 -4.83
CA ASP A 85 1.65 -10.30 -3.98
C ASP A 85 1.85 -10.70 -2.51
N PRO A 86 1.31 -9.94 -1.55
CA PRO A 86 1.32 -10.35 -0.15
C PRO A 86 0.66 -11.72 0.04
N GLY A 87 1.41 -12.66 0.63
CA GLY A 87 0.93 -14.04 0.76
C GLY A 87 2.02 -14.99 1.23
N ARG A 88 1.70 -16.27 1.16
CA ARG A 88 2.63 -17.37 1.47
C ARG A 88 2.84 -18.19 0.21
N TYR A 89 4.09 -18.49 -0.07
CA TYR A 89 4.53 -19.27 -1.23
C TYR A 89 5.52 -20.33 -0.79
N VAL A 90 5.67 -21.38 -1.57
CA VAL A 90 6.72 -22.38 -1.37
C VAL A 90 7.48 -22.55 -2.67
N PHE A 91 8.73 -22.11 -2.69
CA PHE A 91 9.60 -22.40 -3.80
C PHE A 91 10.17 -23.79 -3.68
N ARG A 92 9.91 -24.64 -4.67
CA ARG A 92 10.49 -25.99 -4.74
C ARG A 92 11.34 -26.13 -5.99
N VAL A 93 12.44 -26.84 -5.85
CA VAL A 93 13.31 -27.18 -6.99
C VAL A 93 13.78 -28.62 -6.85
N LYS A 94 13.73 -29.36 -7.94
CA LYS A 94 14.29 -30.70 -8.07
C LYS A 94 15.19 -30.77 -9.29
N ALA A 95 16.10 -31.73 -9.31
CA ALA A 95 17.02 -31.94 -10.39
C ALA A 95 17.08 -33.40 -10.79
N SER A 96 17.44 -33.63 -12.07
CA SER A 96 17.78 -34.98 -12.54
C SER A 96 19.28 -35.04 -12.90
N ASN A 97 19.83 -36.25 -12.83
CA ASN A 97 21.16 -36.53 -13.36
C ASN A 97 21.12 -36.66 -14.89
N ASN A 98 22.31 -36.94 -15.47
CA ASN A 98 22.47 -37.18 -16.90
C ASN A 98 21.69 -38.39 -17.47
N ASP A 99 21.31 -39.34 -16.60
CA ASP A 99 20.53 -40.54 -16.96
C ASP A 99 18.99 -40.32 -16.85
N GLY A 100 18.60 -39.10 -16.50
CA GLY A 100 17.16 -38.72 -16.36
C GLY A 100 16.52 -39.14 -15.05
N VAL A 101 17.30 -39.58 -14.04
CA VAL A 101 16.77 -39.93 -12.73
C VAL A 101 16.57 -38.67 -11.89
N TRP A 102 15.33 -38.42 -11.50
CA TRP A 102 14.95 -37.24 -10.72
C TRP A 102 15.11 -37.48 -9.22
N ASN A 103 15.63 -36.49 -8.51
CA ASN A 103 15.48 -36.39 -7.06
C ASN A 103 14.10 -35.80 -6.75
N GLU A 104 13.13 -36.64 -6.52
CA GLU A 104 11.74 -36.24 -6.27
C GLU A 104 11.54 -35.50 -4.92
N GLU A 105 12.41 -35.69 -3.95
CA GLU A 105 12.37 -34.99 -2.68
C GLU A 105 12.68 -33.49 -2.88
N GLY A 106 13.70 -33.18 -3.70
CA GLY A 106 14.12 -31.83 -4.04
C GLY A 106 14.49 -30.98 -2.82
N THR A 107 14.39 -29.67 -2.98
CA THR A 107 14.60 -28.68 -1.91
C THR A 107 13.45 -27.68 -1.93
N ALA A 108 12.96 -27.31 -0.75
CA ALA A 108 11.86 -26.35 -0.60
C ALA A 108 12.25 -25.19 0.33
N VAL A 109 11.81 -23.98 -0.02
CA VAL A 109 11.92 -22.77 0.81
C VAL A 109 10.57 -22.08 0.87
N HIS A 110 10.11 -21.84 2.10
CA HIS A 110 8.88 -21.11 2.36
C HIS A 110 9.13 -19.61 2.29
N LEU A 111 8.31 -18.91 1.53
CA LEU A 111 8.36 -17.48 1.38
C LEU A 111 7.09 -16.85 1.96
N ARG A 112 7.27 -15.82 2.76
CA ARG A 112 6.17 -15.04 3.28
C ARG A 112 6.34 -13.58 2.87
N VAL A 113 5.46 -13.09 2.00
CA VAL A 113 5.45 -11.68 1.59
C VAL A 113 4.51 -10.89 2.50
N ILE A 114 5.09 -10.01 3.30
CA ILE A 114 4.38 -9.21 4.29
C ILE A 114 3.76 -7.98 3.61
N PRO A 115 2.43 -7.77 3.75
CA PRO A 115 1.77 -6.60 3.18
C PRO A 115 2.26 -5.30 3.84
N PRO A 116 2.33 -4.19 3.09
CA PRO A 116 2.58 -2.89 3.67
C PRO A 116 1.39 -2.46 4.54
N PHE A 117 1.66 -1.63 5.57
CA PHE A 117 0.67 -1.21 6.57
C PHE A 117 -0.61 -0.58 5.98
N TYR A 118 -0.50 0.12 4.84
CA TYR A 118 -1.64 0.76 4.18
C TYR A 118 -2.59 -0.22 3.48
N MET A 119 -2.18 -1.47 3.24
CA MET A 119 -3.04 -2.54 2.72
C MET A 119 -3.85 -3.24 3.84
N ILE A 120 -3.57 -2.94 5.09
CA ILE A 120 -4.27 -3.54 6.22
C ILE A 120 -5.67 -2.92 6.32
N ARG A 121 -6.71 -3.74 6.20
CA ARG A 121 -8.11 -3.32 6.08
C ARG A 121 -8.59 -2.36 7.18
N TRP A 122 -8.20 -2.57 8.41
CA TRP A 122 -8.63 -1.70 9.51
C TRP A 122 -8.01 -0.29 9.43
N ILE A 123 -6.77 -0.16 8.89
CA ILE A 123 -6.13 1.14 8.65
C ILE A 123 -6.87 1.91 7.56
N GLN A 124 -7.29 1.22 6.50
CA GLN A 124 -8.12 1.80 5.44
C GLN A 124 -9.48 2.27 5.99
N ALA A 125 -10.13 1.44 6.82
CA ALA A 125 -11.39 1.82 7.47
C ALA A 125 -11.23 3.05 8.38
N LEU A 126 -10.14 3.11 9.16
CA LEU A 126 -9.83 4.27 10.00
C LEU A 126 -9.60 5.54 9.16
N ALA A 127 -8.88 5.45 8.05
CA ALA A 127 -8.64 6.58 7.16
C ALA A 127 -9.95 7.12 6.57
N VAL A 128 -10.86 6.25 6.13
CA VAL A 128 -12.20 6.62 5.64
C VAL A 128 -13.02 7.30 6.74
N LEU A 129 -13.00 6.77 7.96
CA LEU A 129 -13.68 7.35 9.12
C LEU A 129 -13.17 8.77 9.42
N LEU A 130 -11.85 8.95 9.46
CA LEU A 130 -11.25 10.26 9.71
C LEU A 130 -11.58 11.27 8.62
N ALA A 131 -11.56 10.84 7.35
CA ALA A 131 -11.96 11.68 6.23
C ALA A 131 -13.46 12.12 6.36
N GLY A 132 -14.33 11.19 6.71
CA GLY A 132 -15.75 11.48 6.96
C GLY A 132 -15.96 12.49 8.09
N LEU A 133 -15.25 12.32 9.21
CA LEU A 133 -15.29 13.26 10.33
C LEU A 133 -14.78 14.66 9.96
N ALA A 134 -13.72 14.74 9.16
CA ALA A 134 -13.18 16.01 8.68
C ALA A 134 -14.19 16.74 7.78
N ILE A 135 -14.81 16.02 6.85
CA ILE A 135 -15.87 16.58 5.98
C ILE A 135 -17.06 17.05 6.83
N TYR A 136 -17.53 16.23 7.76
CA TYR A 136 -18.61 16.60 8.67
C TYR A 136 -18.29 17.88 9.46
N GLY A 137 -17.08 17.97 10.04
CA GLY A 137 -16.61 19.16 10.75
C GLY A 137 -16.58 20.41 9.88
N ALA A 138 -16.09 20.27 8.65
CA ALA A 138 -16.03 21.38 7.69
C ALA A 138 -17.44 21.87 7.30
N VAL A 139 -18.36 20.96 7.01
CA VAL A 139 -19.76 21.29 6.70
C VAL A 139 -20.43 21.97 7.88
N ARG A 140 -20.28 21.41 9.09
CA ARG A 140 -20.85 22.01 10.32
C ARG A 140 -20.31 23.42 10.60
N LYS A 141 -18.99 23.62 10.38
CA LYS A 141 -18.36 24.95 10.50
C LYS A 141 -18.95 25.93 9.47
N ARG A 142 -19.12 25.48 8.23
CA ARG A 142 -19.72 26.31 7.16
C ARG A 142 -21.15 26.74 7.48
N ILE A 143 -21.98 25.81 7.95
CA ILE A 143 -23.37 26.08 8.36
C ILE A 143 -23.41 27.11 9.49
N ARG A 144 -22.58 26.94 10.54
CA ARG A 144 -22.51 27.90 11.66
C ARG A 144 -22.10 29.30 11.18
N ASN A 145 -21.14 29.39 10.25
CA ASN A 145 -20.73 30.69 9.72
C ASN A 145 -21.81 31.36 8.88
N ILE A 146 -22.61 30.60 8.15
CA ILE A 146 -23.76 31.13 7.39
C ILE A 146 -24.82 31.67 8.38
N HIS A 147 -25.20 30.92 9.39
CA HIS A 147 -26.16 31.36 10.40
C HIS A 147 -25.72 32.66 11.11
N ARG A 148 -24.45 32.77 11.49
CA ARG A 148 -23.93 34.01 12.10
C ARG A 148 -24.07 35.20 11.16
N ARG A 149 -23.72 35.05 9.89
CA ARG A 149 -23.89 36.13 8.90
C ARG A 149 -25.35 36.51 8.66
N THR A 150 -26.23 35.54 8.70
CA THR A 150 -27.69 35.82 8.54
C THR A 150 -28.21 36.66 9.69
N ILE A 151 -27.84 36.34 10.95
CA ILE A 151 -28.24 37.12 12.14
C ILE A 151 -27.67 38.54 12.07
N GLU A 152 -26.38 38.71 11.72
CA GLU A 152 -25.76 40.04 11.58
C GLU A 152 -26.46 40.90 10.48
N LEU A 153 -26.88 40.26 9.39
CA LEU A 153 -27.61 40.94 8.32
C LEU A 153 -29.02 41.34 8.76
N GLU A 154 -29.72 40.47 9.47
CA GLU A 154 -31.07 40.77 10.03
C GLU A 154 -31.03 41.96 11.01
N GLU A 155 -30.02 41.99 11.92
CA GLU A 155 -29.82 43.13 12.83
C GLU A 155 -29.60 44.43 12.06
N LYS A 156 -28.71 44.43 11.05
CA LYS A 156 -28.46 45.61 10.22
C LYS A 156 -29.68 46.07 9.43
N VAL A 157 -30.49 45.12 8.92
CA VAL A 157 -31.73 45.46 8.22
C VAL A 157 -32.73 46.09 9.19
N GLN A 158 -32.90 45.59 10.41
CA GLN A 158 -33.77 46.15 11.44
C GLN A 158 -33.30 47.58 11.84
N GLU A 159 -32.01 47.76 12.08
CA GLU A 159 -31.41 49.04 12.41
C GLU A 159 -31.69 50.11 11.31
N ARG A 160 -31.40 49.75 10.06
CA ARG A 160 -31.65 50.63 8.90
C ARG A 160 -33.13 50.93 8.68
N THR A 161 -34.01 49.95 8.96
CA THR A 161 -35.44 50.12 8.83
C THR A 161 -35.99 51.04 9.95
N ALA A 162 -35.45 50.99 11.15
CA ALA A 162 -35.79 51.87 12.26
C ALA A 162 -35.30 53.32 11.96
N GLU A 163 -34.08 53.49 11.48
CA GLU A 163 -33.56 54.81 11.04
C GLU A 163 -34.42 55.46 9.95
N LEU A 164 -34.80 54.66 8.92
CA LEU A 164 -35.68 55.14 7.85
C LEU A 164 -37.03 55.58 8.36
N LYS A 165 -37.69 54.80 9.23
CA LYS A 165 -38.98 55.15 9.85
C LYS A 165 -38.89 56.44 10.67
N LYS A 166 -37.78 56.63 11.40
CA LYS A 166 -37.54 57.88 12.16
C LYS A 166 -37.39 59.09 11.26
N ALA A 167 -36.57 58.96 10.20
CA ALA A 167 -36.37 60.01 9.22
C ALA A 167 -37.66 60.36 8.45
N GLU A 168 -38.48 59.33 8.10
CA GLU A 168 -39.79 59.55 7.50
C GLU A 168 -40.75 60.29 8.46
N GLY A 169 -40.73 59.97 9.76
CA GLY A 169 -41.51 60.63 10.78
C GLY A 169 -41.14 62.14 10.88
N GLU A 170 -39.85 62.42 11.01
CA GLU A 170 -39.31 63.80 11.03
C GLU A 170 -39.62 64.58 9.77
N ALA A 171 -39.52 63.99 8.60
CA ALA A 171 -39.85 64.62 7.33
C ALA A 171 -41.36 64.90 7.20
N ARG A 172 -42.23 64.01 7.69
CA ARG A 172 -43.70 64.24 7.72
C ARG A 172 -44.09 65.36 8.67
N GLU A 173 -43.48 65.40 9.87
CA GLU A 173 -43.72 66.51 10.81
C GLU A 173 -43.25 67.85 10.26
N ALA A 174 -42.07 67.91 9.67
CA ALA A 174 -41.57 69.11 9.01
C ALA A 174 -42.49 69.60 7.85
N ASN A 175 -43.03 68.67 7.07
CA ASN A 175 -43.93 68.98 5.96
C ASN A 175 -45.31 69.45 6.46
N ARG A 176 -45.78 68.89 7.58
CA ARG A 176 -47.06 69.31 8.25
C ARG A 176 -46.94 70.72 8.83
N ALA A 177 -45.85 71.00 9.53
CA ALA A 177 -45.54 72.37 10.00
C ALA A 177 -45.47 73.38 8.90
N LYS A 178 -44.91 73.01 7.74
CA LYS A 178 -44.84 73.90 6.56
C LYS A 178 -46.20 74.15 5.91
N SER A 179 -47.12 73.18 5.95
CA SER A 179 -48.53 73.33 5.43
C SER A 179 -49.47 74.09 6.35
N GLU A 180 -49.15 74.20 7.64
CA GLU A 180 -49.92 74.99 8.60
C GLU A 180 -49.52 76.52 8.60
N PHE A 181 -48.42 76.84 7.97
CA PHE A 181 -47.84 78.22 7.85
C PHE A 181 -48.18 78.90 6.54
N LEU A 182 -48.85 78.28 5.60
CA LEU A 182 -49.31 78.78 4.34
C LEU A 182 -50.84 78.94 4.31
#